data_adfeb66302aa04c9f9c9344654446620
#
_entry.id   adfeb66302aa04c9f9c9344654446620
#
_cell.length_a   1.000
_cell.length_b   1.000
_cell.length_c   1.000
_cell.angle_alpha   90.00
_cell.angle_beta   90.00
_cell.angle_gamma   90.00
#
_symmetry.space_group_name_H-M   'P 1'
#
loop_
_entity.id
_entity.type
_entity.pdbx_description
1 polymer ?
#
loop_
_entity_poly.entity_id
_entity_poly.type
_entity_poly.pdbx_seq_one_letter_code
_entity_poly.pdbx_strand_id
1 'polypeptide(L)'
;YVNPDRGVATLNYSQNYFTDIPSLINSDEVKEIVRLYLASRNPDNDDDAFDNATVNKFVDILKKVLFDDDSAFDEYDPKDILESVEKLYSYYRSLLRVSVINLSDNQIIGNEFRTIDTQFNDLVRKAYRILEEKLQGFENRTYRQVNAATNATILVQQDWKIPAGYEEVKDIDFINTVMLRPPMMMHTKSNKREGVFSEVKDNPIERFRGERGKWYCYPAKIGESLAFIYFNVDYLVNGIALSNLFEIASPDEIKGQKPDMILLFGLKETEGMVSHYYRDEKNDLWVGEVPYTDKTTYFGYMKKMCLTLHNLHQIYNGRLPIHGSMLKIKFTNGKEKNVVFFGDSGAGKSESIEALQELADDKIVSMETIF
;
A
#
# COMPACT_ATOMS: atom_id res chain seq x y z
N TYR A 1 -2.98 -15.86 23.14
CA TYR A 1 -2.07 -14.92 23.82
C TYR A 1 -2.30 -13.52 23.27
N VAL A 2 -2.58 -12.60 24.17
CA VAL A 2 -2.74 -11.18 23.83
C VAL A 2 -1.74 -10.39 24.64
N ASN A 3 -1.03 -9.49 23.99
CA ASN A 3 -0.22 -8.47 24.62
C ASN A 3 -0.75 -7.08 24.20
N PRO A 4 -1.65 -6.49 24.99
CA PRO A 4 -2.27 -5.22 24.65
C PRO A 4 -1.24 -4.08 24.59
N ASP A 5 -0.18 -4.12 25.40
CA ASP A 5 0.85 -3.09 25.44
C ASP A 5 1.67 -3.03 24.14
N ARG A 6 1.74 -4.16 23.42
CA ARG A 6 2.42 -4.28 22.14
C ARG A 6 1.49 -4.36 20.93
N GLY A 7 0.17 -4.28 21.15
CA GLY A 7 -0.82 -4.41 20.09
C GLY A 7 -0.74 -5.74 19.34
N VAL A 8 -0.36 -6.83 20.00
CA VAL A 8 -0.19 -8.14 19.40
C VAL A 8 -1.23 -9.11 19.93
N ALA A 9 -1.97 -9.75 19.04
CA ALA A 9 -2.85 -10.87 19.35
C ALA A 9 -2.41 -12.12 18.58
N THR A 10 -2.24 -13.22 19.27
CA THR A 10 -1.95 -14.53 18.67
C THR A 10 -3.09 -15.48 19.02
N LEU A 11 -3.81 -15.93 18.02
CA LEU A 11 -4.95 -16.82 18.15
C LEU A 11 -4.52 -18.26 17.83
N ASN A 12 -4.90 -19.20 18.69
CA ASN A 12 -4.68 -20.63 18.43
C ASN A 12 -5.78 -21.14 17.51
N TYR A 13 -5.38 -21.91 16.53
CA TYR A 13 -6.27 -22.52 15.57
C TYR A 13 -6.06 -24.03 15.55
N SER A 14 -7.09 -24.78 15.94
CA SER A 14 -6.99 -26.24 16.14
C SER A 14 -7.68 -27.08 15.05
N GLN A 15 -8.37 -26.45 14.10
CA GLN A 15 -9.15 -27.16 13.07
C GLN A 15 -8.95 -26.55 11.69
N ASN A 16 -9.58 -27.13 10.67
CA ASN A 16 -9.47 -26.79 9.25
C ASN A 16 -9.45 -25.29 8.97
N TYR A 17 -8.72 -24.91 7.91
CA TYR A 17 -8.59 -23.53 7.42
C TYR A 17 -9.93 -22.80 7.33
N PHE A 18 -9.93 -21.49 7.64
CA PHE A 18 -11.05 -20.63 7.32
C PHE A 18 -11.16 -20.53 5.79
N THR A 19 -12.21 -21.09 5.24
CA THR A 19 -12.43 -21.11 3.79
C THR A 19 -13.40 -20.02 3.33
N ASP A 20 -14.29 -19.60 4.24
CA ASP A 20 -15.40 -18.70 3.93
C ASP A 20 -15.83 -17.89 5.16
N ILE A 21 -16.75 -16.96 4.93
CA ILE A 21 -17.32 -16.12 5.99
C ILE A 21 -18.10 -16.93 7.03
N PRO A 22 -18.91 -17.93 6.68
CA PRO A 22 -19.57 -18.78 7.67
C PRO A 22 -18.61 -19.46 8.63
N SER A 23 -17.50 -20.01 8.14
CA SER A 23 -16.48 -20.62 9.01
C SER A 23 -15.79 -19.60 9.90
N LEU A 24 -15.49 -18.39 9.37
CA LEU A 24 -14.90 -17.29 10.12
C LEU A 24 -15.81 -16.83 11.28
N ILE A 25 -17.04 -16.43 10.96
CA ILE A 25 -17.92 -15.79 11.97
C ILE A 25 -18.36 -16.75 13.09
N ASN A 26 -18.30 -18.07 12.84
CA ASN A 26 -18.60 -19.08 13.82
C ASN A 26 -17.39 -19.52 14.66
N SER A 27 -16.22 -19.01 14.35
CA SER A 27 -14.96 -19.42 14.99
C SER A 27 -14.81 -18.83 16.40
N ASP A 28 -14.05 -19.53 17.23
CA ASP A 28 -13.69 -19.07 18.56
C ASP A 28 -12.72 -17.87 18.49
N GLU A 29 -11.95 -17.77 17.40
CA GLU A 29 -11.04 -16.65 17.15
C GLU A 29 -11.81 -15.32 17.00
N VAL A 30 -12.93 -15.31 16.28
CA VAL A 30 -13.77 -14.12 16.16
C VAL A 30 -14.40 -13.77 17.50
N LYS A 31 -14.90 -14.74 18.25
CA LYS A 31 -15.44 -14.52 19.59
C LYS A 31 -14.39 -13.92 20.53
N GLU A 32 -13.14 -14.40 20.45
CA GLU A 32 -12.05 -13.85 21.26
C GLU A 32 -11.71 -12.41 20.87
N ILE A 33 -11.64 -12.08 19.58
CA ILE A 33 -11.46 -10.69 19.14
C ILE A 33 -12.58 -9.78 19.64
N VAL A 34 -13.83 -10.24 19.56
CA VAL A 34 -14.99 -9.49 20.10
C VAL A 34 -14.87 -9.32 21.60
N ARG A 35 -14.48 -10.34 22.34
CA ARG A 35 -14.24 -10.27 23.79
C ARG A 35 -13.21 -9.20 24.14
N LEU A 36 -12.07 -9.22 23.46
CA LEU A 36 -10.99 -8.26 23.63
C LEU A 36 -11.43 -6.83 23.31
N TYR A 37 -12.22 -6.67 22.25
CA TYR A 37 -12.81 -5.39 21.89
C TYR A 37 -13.73 -4.85 22.99
N LEU A 38 -14.64 -5.68 23.50
CA LEU A 38 -15.56 -5.29 24.58
C LEU A 38 -14.79 -4.95 25.85
N ALA A 39 -13.78 -5.74 26.21
CA ALA A 39 -12.91 -5.47 27.36
C ALA A 39 -12.16 -4.12 27.22
N SER A 40 -11.68 -3.81 26.03
CA SER A 40 -10.97 -2.55 25.76
C SER A 40 -11.83 -1.29 25.97
N ARG A 41 -13.15 -1.44 25.98
CA ARG A 41 -14.11 -0.33 26.16
C ARG A 41 -14.52 -0.08 27.61
N ASN A 42 -14.24 -1.01 28.50
CA ASN A 42 -14.57 -0.92 29.92
C ASN A 42 -13.36 -1.28 30.79
N PRO A 43 -12.33 -0.43 30.84
CA PRO A 43 -11.08 -0.74 31.53
C PRO A 43 -11.25 -0.84 33.06
N ASP A 44 -12.36 -0.35 33.61
CA ASP A 44 -12.65 -0.33 35.06
C ASP A 44 -13.48 -1.52 35.55
N ASN A 45 -13.89 -2.42 34.66
CA ASN A 45 -14.63 -3.62 35.05
C ASN A 45 -13.71 -4.82 35.20
N ASP A 46 -13.79 -5.46 36.36
CA ASP A 46 -13.15 -6.76 36.65
C ASP A 46 -13.45 -7.81 35.56
N ASP A 47 -12.56 -8.75 35.39
CA ASP A 47 -12.50 -9.79 34.31
C ASP A 47 -13.80 -10.60 34.08
N ASP A 48 -14.82 -10.50 34.94
CA ASP A 48 -16.12 -11.17 34.82
C ASP A 48 -17.19 -10.40 34.03
N ALA A 49 -16.93 -9.18 33.57
CA ALA A 49 -17.95 -8.27 33.01
C ALA A 49 -18.38 -8.63 31.57
N PHE A 50 -17.67 -9.48 30.86
CA PHE A 50 -18.04 -9.92 29.50
C PHE A 50 -18.25 -11.41 29.47
N ASP A 51 -19.41 -11.81 29.97
CA ASP A 51 -19.83 -13.20 29.93
C ASP A 51 -19.95 -13.65 28.45
N ASN A 52 -19.87 -14.96 28.26
CA ASN A 52 -20.03 -15.57 26.97
C ASN A 52 -21.37 -15.20 26.29
N ALA A 53 -22.40 -14.83 27.08
CA ALA A 53 -23.71 -14.44 26.56
C ALA A 53 -23.62 -13.09 25.80
N THR A 54 -22.94 -12.11 26.34
CA THR A 54 -22.75 -10.79 25.71
C THR A 54 -21.92 -10.93 24.41
N VAL A 55 -20.85 -11.69 24.42
CA VAL A 55 -20.02 -11.95 23.23
C VAL A 55 -20.85 -12.68 22.17
N ASN A 56 -21.57 -13.73 22.55
CA ASN A 56 -22.40 -14.49 21.61
C ASN A 56 -23.53 -13.63 21.04
N LYS A 57 -24.18 -12.80 21.85
CA LYS A 57 -25.23 -11.89 21.36
C LYS A 57 -24.69 -10.92 20.33
N PHE A 58 -23.51 -10.33 20.54
CA PHE A 58 -22.87 -9.45 19.58
C PHE A 58 -22.54 -10.17 18.27
N VAL A 59 -21.94 -11.36 18.37
CA VAL A 59 -21.61 -12.19 17.19
C VAL A 59 -22.86 -12.62 16.45
N ASP A 60 -23.96 -12.94 17.13
CA ASP A 60 -25.23 -13.34 16.51
C ASP A 60 -25.88 -12.19 15.74
N ILE A 61 -25.78 -10.94 16.21
CA ILE A 61 -26.22 -9.77 15.45
C ILE A 61 -25.41 -9.65 14.14
N LEU A 62 -24.09 -9.79 14.21
CA LEU A 62 -23.24 -9.75 13.01
C LEU A 62 -23.61 -10.88 12.01
N LYS A 63 -23.91 -12.07 12.51
CA LYS A 63 -24.35 -13.19 11.67
C LYS A 63 -25.66 -12.89 10.96
N LYS A 64 -26.65 -12.39 11.69
CA LYS A 64 -27.97 -12.03 11.13
C LYS A 64 -27.77 -11.06 9.95
N VAL A 65 -27.01 -9.97 10.16
CA VAL A 65 -26.72 -9.01 9.10
C VAL A 65 -25.97 -9.64 7.93
N LEU A 66 -24.97 -10.48 8.20
CA LEU A 66 -24.16 -11.12 7.14
C LEU A 66 -24.99 -12.05 6.25
N PHE A 67 -26.00 -12.72 6.82
CA PHE A 67 -26.82 -13.74 6.14
C PHE A 67 -28.22 -13.28 5.76
N ASP A 68 -28.46 -11.96 5.68
CA ASP A 68 -29.74 -11.35 5.27
C ASP A 68 -30.92 -11.74 6.17
N ASP A 69 -30.68 -11.86 7.46
CA ASP A 69 -31.73 -12.06 8.47
C ASP A 69 -32.11 -10.70 9.08
N ASP A 70 -33.21 -10.15 8.57
CA ASP A 70 -33.71 -8.83 8.96
C ASP A 70 -34.11 -8.74 10.44
N SER A 71 -34.23 -9.87 11.17
CA SER A 71 -34.50 -9.87 12.60
C SER A 71 -33.38 -9.22 13.43
N ALA A 72 -32.21 -8.94 12.83
CA ALA A 72 -31.20 -8.10 13.46
C ALA A 72 -31.71 -6.69 13.75
N PHE A 73 -32.65 -6.19 12.95
CA PHE A 73 -33.17 -4.82 13.03
C PHE A 73 -34.44 -4.69 13.89
N ASP A 74 -34.95 -5.78 14.43
CA ASP A 74 -36.09 -5.77 15.34
C ASP A 74 -35.72 -5.15 16.74
N GLU A 75 -34.46 -5.36 17.14
CA GLU A 75 -33.96 -4.90 18.45
C GLU A 75 -33.01 -3.70 18.37
N TYR A 76 -32.38 -3.46 17.20
CA TYR A 76 -31.28 -2.48 17.04
C TYR A 76 -31.43 -1.66 15.78
N ASP A 77 -31.16 -0.37 15.87
CA ASP A 77 -31.05 0.51 14.69
C ASP A 77 -29.84 0.10 13.83
N PRO A 78 -29.98 -0.02 12.52
CA PRO A 78 -28.86 -0.30 11.61
C PRO A 78 -27.67 0.62 11.79
N LYS A 79 -27.89 1.88 12.18
CA LYS A 79 -26.82 2.86 12.45
C LYS A 79 -26.02 2.51 13.70
N ASP A 80 -26.68 2.01 14.75
CA ASP A 80 -26.01 1.62 16.00
C ASP A 80 -25.17 0.35 15.77
N ILE A 81 -25.68 -0.58 14.95
CA ILE A 81 -24.94 -1.77 14.54
C ILE A 81 -23.72 -1.34 13.70
N LEU A 82 -23.89 -0.43 12.73
CA LEU A 82 -22.81 0.08 11.91
C LEU A 82 -21.72 0.75 12.76
N GLU A 83 -22.09 1.62 13.69
CA GLU A 83 -21.13 2.26 14.58
C GLU A 83 -20.33 1.24 15.40
N SER A 84 -21.01 0.17 15.86
CA SER A 84 -20.36 -0.91 16.60
C SER A 84 -19.42 -1.73 15.72
N VAL A 85 -19.79 -2.01 14.46
CA VAL A 85 -18.95 -2.68 13.46
C VAL A 85 -17.70 -1.83 13.14
N GLU A 86 -17.87 -0.53 12.93
CA GLU A 86 -16.75 0.40 12.69
C GLU A 86 -15.77 0.43 13.86
N LYS A 87 -16.28 0.50 15.09
CA LYS A 87 -15.46 0.48 16.30
C LYS A 87 -14.72 -0.85 16.48
N LEU A 88 -15.41 -1.98 16.27
CA LEU A 88 -14.80 -3.32 16.29
C LEU A 88 -13.68 -3.45 15.25
N TYR A 89 -13.97 -3.02 14.02
CA TYR A 89 -12.97 -3.09 12.95
C TYR A 89 -11.79 -2.14 13.19
N SER A 90 -12.02 -0.94 13.72
CA SER A 90 -10.97 -0.01 14.15
C SER A 90 -10.11 -0.61 15.25
N TYR A 91 -10.71 -1.27 16.24
CA TYR A 91 -9.98 -1.99 17.28
C TYR A 91 -9.11 -3.10 16.69
N TYR A 92 -9.69 -3.97 15.84
CA TYR A 92 -8.94 -5.01 15.12
C TYR A 92 -7.75 -4.42 14.36
N ARG A 93 -7.95 -3.28 13.72
CA ARG A 93 -6.90 -2.56 12.98
C ARG A 93 -5.84 -1.91 13.86
N SER A 94 -6.16 -1.57 15.11
CA SER A 94 -5.21 -1.00 16.06
C SER A 94 -4.19 -2.03 16.57
N LEU A 95 -4.50 -3.31 16.44
CA LEU A 95 -3.55 -4.37 16.75
C LEU A 95 -2.43 -4.35 15.71
N LEU A 96 -1.18 -4.24 16.16
CA LEU A 96 -0.01 -4.24 15.27
C LEU A 96 0.13 -5.56 14.53
N ARG A 97 -0.28 -6.64 15.17
CA ARG A 97 -0.23 -7.97 14.59
C ARG A 97 -1.34 -8.86 15.16
N VAL A 98 -2.14 -9.44 14.27
CA VAL A 98 -3.01 -10.57 14.57
C VAL A 98 -2.48 -11.77 13.82
N SER A 99 -2.10 -12.80 14.54
CA SER A 99 -1.56 -14.03 13.98
C SER A 99 -2.41 -15.21 14.37
N VAL A 100 -2.72 -16.08 13.42
CA VAL A 100 -3.45 -17.32 13.63
C VAL A 100 -2.48 -18.48 13.49
N ILE A 101 -2.34 -19.31 14.54
CA ILE A 101 -1.42 -20.42 14.58
C ILE A 101 -2.22 -21.74 14.55
N ASN A 102 -1.87 -22.60 13.61
CA ASN A 102 -2.36 -23.96 13.60
C ASN A 102 -1.43 -24.83 14.46
N LEU A 103 -1.98 -25.42 15.53
CA LEU A 103 -1.31 -26.38 16.37
C LEU A 103 -1.91 -27.76 16.07
N SER A 104 -1.31 -28.53 15.14
CA SER A 104 -1.61 -29.92 14.98
C SER A 104 -0.53 -30.75 15.69
N ASP A 105 -0.95 -31.68 16.54
CA ASP A 105 -0.07 -32.67 17.23
C ASP A 105 1.13 -32.06 17.97
N ASN A 106 0.94 -30.90 18.62
CA ASN A 106 1.99 -30.17 19.34
C ASN A 106 3.15 -29.63 18.45
N GLN A 107 2.99 -29.58 17.15
CA GLN A 107 3.99 -29.01 16.24
C GLN A 107 3.48 -27.74 15.59
N ILE A 108 4.34 -26.70 15.55
CA ILE A 108 4.09 -25.47 14.81
C ILE A 108 4.54 -25.68 13.36
N ILE A 109 3.60 -25.72 12.41
CA ILE A 109 3.92 -25.90 10.99
C ILE A 109 4.16 -24.50 10.38
N GLY A 110 5.44 -24.10 10.30
CA GLY A 110 5.85 -22.73 9.99
C GLY A 110 5.48 -22.19 8.61
N ASN A 111 5.28 -23.03 7.59
CA ASN A 111 4.90 -22.57 6.24
C ASN A 111 3.39 -22.33 6.09
N GLU A 112 2.57 -23.07 6.84
CA GLU A 112 1.11 -22.90 6.84
C GLU A 112 0.69 -21.65 7.61
N PHE A 113 1.47 -21.24 8.59
CA PHE A 113 1.23 -20.06 9.40
C PHE A 113 0.97 -18.79 8.58
N ARG A 114 1.80 -18.48 7.58
CA ARG A 114 1.63 -17.28 6.74
C ARG A 114 0.37 -17.34 5.89
N THR A 115 0.04 -18.50 5.37
CA THR A 115 -1.14 -18.71 4.53
C THR A 115 -2.41 -18.55 5.35
N ILE A 116 -2.48 -19.16 6.53
CA ILE A 116 -3.62 -19.08 7.45
C ILE A 116 -3.82 -17.64 7.93
N ASP A 117 -2.77 -16.95 8.34
CA ASP A 117 -2.82 -15.56 8.79
C ASP A 117 -3.34 -14.63 7.68
N THR A 118 -2.88 -14.82 6.46
CA THR A 118 -3.36 -14.05 5.30
C THR A 118 -4.83 -14.33 5.00
N GLN A 119 -5.24 -15.59 4.97
CA GLN A 119 -6.63 -15.97 4.72
C GLN A 119 -7.57 -15.43 5.79
N PHE A 120 -7.19 -15.54 7.06
CA PHE A 120 -7.95 -14.99 8.17
C PHE A 120 -8.16 -13.48 8.01
N ASN A 121 -7.09 -12.73 7.78
CA ASN A 121 -7.15 -11.28 7.61
C ASN A 121 -7.98 -10.87 6.36
N ASP A 122 -7.92 -11.65 5.29
CA ASP A 122 -8.72 -11.42 4.08
C ASP A 122 -10.21 -11.66 4.32
N LEU A 123 -10.55 -12.71 5.03
CA LEU A 123 -11.93 -13.02 5.40
C LEU A 123 -12.52 -11.99 6.36
N VAL A 124 -11.75 -11.54 7.36
CA VAL A 124 -12.17 -10.45 8.27
C VAL A 124 -12.49 -9.19 7.48
N ARG A 125 -11.64 -8.79 6.54
CA ARG A 125 -11.89 -7.61 5.69
C ARG A 125 -13.11 -7.79 4.80
N LYS A 126 -13.31 -8.99 4.25
CA LYS A 126 -14.46 -9.32 3.42
C LYS A 126 -15.75 -9.26 4.22
N ALA A 127 -15.77 -9.85 5.41
CA ALA A 127 -16.92 -9.81 6.32
C ALA A 127 -17.27 -8.37 6.73
N TYR A 128 -16.26 -7.56 7.11
CA TYR A 128 -16.46 -6.15 7.44
C TYR A 128 -17.11 -5.37 6.30
N ARG A 129 -16.67 -5.56 5.07
CA ARG A 129 -17.22 -4.84 3.91
C ARG A 129 -18.67 -5.22 3.62
N ILE A 130 -19.02 -6.50 3.75
CA ILE A 130 -20.38 -6.94 3.58
C ILE A 130 -21.29 -6.33 4.66
N LEU A 131 -20.84 -6.30 5.91
CA LEU A 131 -21.57 -5.65 6.99
C LEU A 131 -21.75 -4.15 6.73
N GLU A 132 -20.69 -3.45 6.35
CA GLU A 132 -20.74 -2.02 6.00
C GLU A 132 -21.74 -1.76 4.87
N GLU A 133 -21.69 -2.54 3.79
CA GLU A 133 -22.58 -2.41 2.63
C GLU A 133 -24.03 -2.60 3.01
N LYS A 134 -24.36 -3.66 3.72
CA LYS A 134 -25.73 -3.98 4.15
C LYS A 134 -26.31 -2.97 5.14
N LEU A 135 -25.51 -2.52 6.09
CA LEU A 135 -25.94 -1.56 7.11
C LEU A 135 -26.11 -0.13 6.59
N GLN A 136 -25.35 0.23 5.56
CA GLN A 136 -25.45 1.55 4.93
C GLN A 136 -26.54 1.66 3.86
N GLY A 137 -27.12 0.54 3.42
CA GLY A 137 -28.18 0.50 2.39
C GLY A 137 -27.72 0.97 1.02
N PHE A 138 -26.46 0.73 0.67
CA PHE A 138 -25.91 1.14 -0.62
C PHE A 138 -26.16 0.10 -1.71
N GLU A 139 -27.28 0.19 -2.36
CA GLU A 139 -27.60 -0.68 -3.52
C GLU A 139 -26.76 -0.43 -4.78
N ASN A 140 -25.99 0.67 -4.83
CA ASN A 140 -25.31 1.11 -6.08
C ASN A 140 -23.84 1.53 -5.93
N ARG A 141 -23.14 1.14 -4.88
CA ARG A 141 -21.70 1.39 -4.80
C ARG A 141 -20.90 0.24 -5.39
N THR A 142 -20.29 0.48 -6.52
CA THR A 142 -19.29 -0.44 -7.08
C THR A 142 -17.95 -0.20 -6.39
N TYR A 143 -17.61 -1.01 -5.39
CA TYR A 143 -16.27 -1.06 -4.83
C TYR A 143 -15.37 -1.85 -5.77
N ARG A 144 -14.53 -1.14 -6.51
CA ARG A 144 -13.47 -1.80 -7.27
C ARG A 144 -12.30 -2.08 -6.34
N GLN A 145 -12.25 -3.27 -5.79
CA GLN A 145 -11.08 -3.74 -5.06
C GLN A 145 -9.97 -4.05 -6.06
N VAL A 146 -8.93 -3.23 -6.08
CA VAL A 146 -7.79 -3.42 -6.97
C VAL A 146 -6.83 -4.46 -6.41
N ASN A 147 -6.69 -4.55 -5.09
CA ASN A 147 -5.94 -5.61 -4.40
C ASN A 147 -6.28 -5.60 -2.90
N ALA A 148 -5.84 -6.64 -2.17
CA ALA A 148 -6.11 -6.82 -0.73
C ALA A 148 -5.72 -5.60 0.16
N ALA A 149 -4.85 -4.71 -0.31
CA ALA A 149 -4.41 -3.52 0.42
C ALA A 149 -4.90 -2.20 -0.18
N THR A 150 -5.53 -2.23 -1.37
CA THR A 150 -5.99 -1.02 -2.04
C THR A 150 -7.50 -0.97 -1.99
N ASN A 151 -8.05 0.04 -1.36
CA ASN A 151 -9.50 0.17 -1.24
C ASN A 151 -10.11 0.85 -2.45
N ALA A 152 -9.48 1.88 -2.96
CA ALA A 152 -9.94 2.59 -4.15
C ALA A 152 -8.80 3.32 -4.84
N THR A 153 -8.95 3.44 -6.14
CA THR A 153 -8.12 4.29 -6.99
C THR A 153 -9.06 5.15 -7.82
N ILE A 154 -8.95 6.46 -7.71
CA ILE A 154 -9.71 7.39 -8.53
C ILE A 154 -8.89 7.69 -9.76
N LEU A 155 -9.47 7.42 -10.92
CA LEU A 155 -8.89 7.64 -12.23
C LEU A 155 -9.54 8.86 -12.89
N VAL A 156 -8.72 9.69 -13.51
CA VAL A 156 -9.18 10.92 -14.19
C VAL A 156 -8.41 11.10 -15.50
N GLN A 157 -9.04 11.77 -16.45
CA GLN A 157 -8.34 12.34 -17.60
C GLN A 157 -7.66 13.64 -17.18
N GLN A 158 -6.42 13.87 -17.65
CA GLN A 158 -5.66 15.06 -17.33
C GLN A 158 -5.42 15.92 -18.58
N ASP A 159 -5.52 17.22 -18.39
CA ASP A 159 -5.14 18.20 -19.40
C ASP A 159 -3.68 18.61 -19.17
N TRP A 160 -2.78 18.03 -19.95
CA TRP A 160 -1.36 18.28 -19.86
C TRP A 160 -0.74 18.56 -21.22
N LYS A 161 0.44 19.16 -21.25
CA LYS A 161 1.12 19.51 -22.49
C LYS A 161 1.83 18.28 -23.06
N ILE A 162 1.18 17.63 -24.02
CA ILE A 162 1.70 16.46 -24.69
C ILE A 162 2.84 16.86 -25.63
N PRO A 163 4.07 16.31 -25.46
CA PRO A 163 5.15 16.57 -26.39
C PRO A 163 4.86 15.98 -27.79
N ALA A 164 5.43 16.57 -28.83
CA ALA A 164 5.26 16.04 -30.17
C ALA A 164 5.86 14.63 -30.30
N GLY A 165 5.08 13.70 -30.83
CA GLY A 165 5.44 12.28 -30.93
C GLY A 165 5.03 11.43 -29.74
N TYR A 166 4.29 11.98 -28.76
CA TYR A 166 3.80 11.27 -27.57
C TYR A 166 2.28 11.15 -27.55
N GLU A 167 1.61 11.26 -28.67
CA GLU A 167 0.15 11.24 -28.79
C GLU A 167 -0.45 9.89 -28.34
N GLU A 168 0.29 8.81 -28.40
CA GLU A 168 -0.13 7.46 -28.00
C GLU A 168 -0.48 7.34 -26.49
N VAL A 169 0.02 8.25 -25.65
CA VAL A 169 -0.31 8.25 -24.22
C VAL A 169 -1.45 9.18 -23.84
N LYS A 170 -2.05 9.88 -24.84
CA LYS A 170 -3.04 10.93 -24.62
C LYS A 170 -4.28 10.48 -23.86
N ASP A 171 -4.81 9.31 -24.23
CA ASP A 171 -6.10 8.83 -23.73
C ASP A 171 -5.96 7.90 -22.51
N ILE A 172 -4.75 7.79 -21.92
CA ILE A 172 -4.51 6.96 -20.75
C ILE A 172 -4.96 7.70 -19.49
N ASP A 173 -5.75 7.01 -18.66
CA ASP A 173 -6.24 7.56 -17.41
C ASP A 173 -5.14 7.70 -16.38
N PHE A 174 -5.13 8.82 -15.67
CA PHE A 174 -4.20 9.15 -14.59
C PHE A 174 -4.78 8.73 -13.25
N ILE A 175 -3.95 8.17 -12.38
CA ILE A 175 -4.27 7.97 -10.98
C ILE A 175 -4.26 9.32 -10.28
N ASN A 176 -5.42 9.73 -9.77
CA ASN A 176 -5.56 10.97 -9.01
C ASN A 176 -5.47 10.72 -7.50
N THR A 177 -6.00 9.60 -7.03
CA THR A 177 -6.03 9.29 -5.60
C THR A 177 -5.85 7.80 -5.40
N VAL A 178 -5.04 7.43 -4.41
CA VAL A 178 -4.86 6.06 -3.95
C VAL A 178 -5.22 5.99 -2.48
N MET A 179 -6.16 5.11 -2.14
CA MET A 179 -6.47 4.76 -0.76
C MET A 179 -5.88 3.40 -0.45
N LEU A 180 -4.89 3.37 0.46
CA LEU A 180 -4.21 2.15 0.87
C LEU A 180 -4.65 1.75 2.28
N ARG A 181 -4.96 0.47 2.47
CA ARG A 181 -5.06 -0.16 3.79
C ARG A 181 -3.91 -1.13 3.98
N PRO A 182 -3.01 -0.87 4.93
CA PRO A 182 -1.95 -1.83 5.26
C PRO A 182 -2.54 -3.12 5.90
N PRO A 183 -1.83 -4.25 5.83
CA PRO A 183 -0.63 -4.44 5.01
C PRO A 183 -0.95 -4.58 3.53
N MET A 184 -0.16 -3.92 2.68
CA MET A 184 -0.20 -4.17 1.25
C MET A 184 0.69 -5.37 0.92
N MET A 185 0.10 -6.42 0.38
CA MET A 185 0.84 -7.60 -0.04
C MET A 185 1.00 -7.60 -1.55
N MET A 186 2.25 -7.63 -2.00
CA MET A 186 2.60 -7.77 -3.41
C MET A 186 3.05 -9.21 -3.66
N HIS A 187 2.31 -9.91 -4.52
CA HIS A 187 2.73 -11.23 -4.97
C HIS A 187 3.64 -11.07 -6.17
N THR A 188 4.94 -11.25 -5.94
CA THR A 188 5.95 -11.14 -7.00
C THR A 188 6.49 -12.52 -7.36
N LYS A 189 6.80 -12.73 -8.64
CA LYS A 189 7.45 -13.95 -9.10
C LYS A 189 8.98 -13.89 -9.00
N SER A 190 9.53 -12.74 -8.58
CA SER A 190 10.95 -12.53 -8.30
C SER A 190 11.13 -11.61 -7.11
N ASN A 191 12.21 -11.77 -6.38
CA ASN A 191 12.57 -10.94 -5.22
C ASN A 191 13.88 -10.16 -5.42
N LYS A 192 14.45 -10.21 -6.63
CA LYS A 192 15.67 -9.52 -6.97
C LYS A 192 15.58 -8.91 -8.36
N ARG A 193 16.40 -7.90 -8.59
CA ARG A 193 16.55 -7.29 -9.90
C ARG A 193 17.73 -7.94 -10.63
N GLU A 194 17.50 -8.31 -11.87
CA GLU A 194 18.50 -8.81 -12.82
C GLU A 194 18.56 -7.90 -14.05
N GLY A 195 19.61 -8.01 -14.83
CA GLY A 195 19.79 -7.22 -16.04
C GLY A 195 20.37 -5.83 -15.82
N VAL A 196 20.54 -5.12 -16.90
CA VAL A 196 21.15 -3.79 -16.97
C VAL A 196 20.15 -2.74 -17.41
N PHE A 197 20.42 -1.50 -17.06
CA PHE A 197 19.76 -0.32 -17.61
C PHE A 197 20.74 0.32 -18.60
N SER A 198 20.36 0.39 -19.85
CA SER A 198 21.21 0.91 -20.92
C SER A 198 20.54 2.02 -21.71
N GLU A 199 21.37 2.94 -22.19
CA GLU A 199 20.91 3.97 -23.11
C GLU A 199 20.63 3.39 -24.48
N VAL A 200 19.56 3.87 -25.13
CA VAL A 200 19.20 3.51 -26.51
C VAL A 200 19.13 4.75 -27.39
N LYS A 201 19.22 4.52 -28.70
CA LYS A 201 19.16 5.61 -29.69
C LYS A 201 17.75 5.93 -30.17
N ASP A 202 16.86 4.94 -30.09
CA ASP A 202 15.48 5.06 -30.56
C ASP A 202 14.55 5.31 -29.37
N ASN A 203 13.61 6.23 -29.54
CA ASN A 203 12.68 6.60 -28.47
C ASN A 203 11.74 5.43 -28.17
N PRO A 204 11.70 4.92 -26.93
CA PRO A 204 10.79 3.83 -26.56
C PRO A 204 9.32 4.10 -26.84
N ILE A 205 8.90 5.36 -26.87
CA ILE A 205 7.51 5.76 -27.16
C ILE A 205 7.06 5.30 -28.56
N GLU A 206 7.95 5.16 -29.52
CA GLU A 206 7.62 4.74 -30.88
C GLU A 206 7.04 3.33 -30.93
N ARG A 207 7.45 2.49 -29.95
CA ARG A 207 6.97 1.10 -29.81
C ARG A 207 5.75 0.99 -28.91
N PHE A 208 5.44 2.05 -28.17
CA PHE A 208 4.32 2.04 -27.23
C PHE A 208 2.98 1.96 -27.96
N ARG A 209 2.13 1.05 -27.50
CA ARG A 209 0.74 0.90 -27.97
C ARG A 209 -0.16 0.80 -26.75
N GLY A 210 -0.46 1.96 -26.19
CA GLY A 210 -1.29 2.07 -25.00
C GLY A 210 -2.77 2.05 -25.36
N GLU A 211 -3.52 1.19 -24.68
CA GLU A 211 -4.98 1.18 -24.76
C GLU A 211 -5.57 1.65 -23.43
N ARG A 212 -6.56 2.51 -23.51
CA ARG A 212 -7.32 2.95 -22.33
C ARG A 212 -7.92 1.75 -21.60
N GLY A 213 -7.77 1.71 -20.26
CA GLY A 213 -8.22 0.59 -19.44
C GLY A 213 -7.25 -0.59 -19.34
N LYS A 214 -6.24 -0.65 -20.22
CA LYS A 214 -5.11 -1.59 -20.11
C LYS A 214 -3.84 -0.96 -19.60
N TRP A 215 -3.78 0.36 -19.65
CA TRP A 215 -2.67 1.17 -19.15
C TRP A 215 -3.20 2.27 -18.24
N TYR A 216 -2.41 2.63 -17.25
CA TYR A 216 -2.66 3.72 -16.32
C TYR A 216 -1.39 4.53 -16.12
N CYS A 217 -1.55 5.79 -15.73
CA CYS A 217 -0.45 6.69 -15.42
C CYS A 217 -0.46 7.04 -13.94
N TYR A 218 0.66 6.86 -13.26
CA TYR A 218 0.93 7.42 -11.95
C TYR A 218 1.74 8.71 -12.14
N PRO A 219 1.16 9.89 -11.91
CA PRO A 219 1.88 11.16 -11.99
C PRO A 219 2.65 11.40 -10.69
N ALA A 220 3.94 11.12 -10.71
CA ALA A 220 4.80 11.25 -9.53
C ALA A 220 5.47 12.63 -9.46
N LYS A 221 5.53 13.17 -8.25
CA LYS A 221 6.48 14.24 -7.90
C LYS A 221 7.70 13.59 -7.28
N ILE A 222 8.86 13.85 -7.85
CA ILE A 222 10.15 13.38 -7.35
C ILE A 222 11.02 14.60 -7.09
N GLY A 223 10.95 15.12 -5.87
CA GLY A 223 11.45 16.45 -5.57
C GLY A 223 10.68 17.52 -6.35
N GLU A 224 11.40 18.34 -7.14
CA GLU A 224 10.82 19.35 -8.01
C GLU A 224 10.41 18.80 -9.39
N SER A 225 10.75 17.56 -9.71
CA SER A 225 10.55 16.97 -11.04
C SER A 225 9.20 16.28 -11.13
N LEU A 226 8.56 16.41 -12.31
CA LEU A 226 7.31 15.74 -12.65
C LEU A 226 7.60 14.52 -13.52
N ALA A 227 7.16 13.34 -13.06
CA ALA A 227 7.36 12.07 -13.75
C ALA A 227 6.01 11.40 -14.04
N PHE A 228 5.76 11.06 -15.30
CA PHE A 228 4.59 10.28 -15.70
C PHE A 228 4.97 8.81 -15.88
N ILE A 229 4.47 7.96 -14.99
CA ILE A 229 4.82 6.55 -14.93
C ILE A 229 3.65 5.75 -15.48
N TYR A 230 3.73 5.41 -16.77
CA TYR A 230 2.73 4.57 -17.44
C TYR A 230 3.06 3.10 -17.19
N PHE A 231 2.06 2.34 -16.81
CA PHE A 231 2.23 0.91 -16.55
C PHE A 231 1.03 0.11 -17.04
N ASN A 232 1.32 -1.10 -17.52
CA ASN A 232 0.28 -2.04 -17.90
C ASN A 232 -0.53 -2.47 -16.68
N VAL A 233 -1.82 -2.72 -16.84
CA VAL A 233 -2.77 -3.10 -15.77
C VAL A 233 -2.30 -4.31 -14.95
N ASP A 234 -1.54 -5.22 -15.53
CA ASP A 234 -0.97 -6.38 -14.83
C ASP A 234 0.05 -5.97 -13.74
N TYR A 235 0.57 -4.75 -13.83
CA TYR A 235 1.46 -4.14 -12.84
C TYR A 235 0.77 -3.08 -11.97
N LEU A 236 -0.56 -3.11 -11.89
CA LEU A 236 -1.32 -2.11 -11.13
C LEU A 236 -0.88 -2.01 -9.68
N VAL A 237 -0.54 -3.15 -9.05
CA VAL A 237 -0.05 -3.17 -7.66
C VAL A 237 1.29 -2.45 -7.54
N ASN A 238 2.18 -2.63 -8.52
CA ASN A 238 3.47 -1.93 -8.57
C ASN A 238 3.26 -0.42 -8.75
N GLY A 239 2.37 -0.03 -9.69
CA GLY A 239 2.04 1.37 -9.92
C GLY A 239 1.46 2.07 -8.69
N ILE A 240 0.54 1.39 -7.97
CA ILE A 240 -0.03 1.90 -6.73
C ILE A 240 1.02 1.98 -5.61
N ALA A 241 1.95 1.03 -5.54
CA ALA A 241 3.02 1.01 -4.55
C ALA A 241 3.96 2.22 -4.65
N LEU A 242 3.99 2.92 -5.78
CA LEU A 242 4.72 4.18 -5.94
C LEU A 242 4.28 5.24 -4.93
N SER A 243 3.01 5.20 -4.48
CA SER A 243 2.49 6.12 -3.45
C SER A 243 3.18 6.02 -2.09
N ASN A 244 3.93 4.94 -1.85
CA ASN A 244 4.78 4.83 -0.66
C ASN A 244 6.14 5.53 -0.82
N LEU A 245 6.47 5.99 -2.03
CA LEU A 245 7.78 6.57 -2.34
C LEU A 245 7.68 7.99 -2.88
N PHE A 246 6.65 8.27 -3.67
CA PHE A 246 6.51 9.51 -4.42
C PHE A 246 5.11 10.08 -4.22
N GLU A 247 5.05 11.37 -3.99
CA GLU A 247 3.80 12.11 -3.93
C GLU A 247 3.09 12.07 -5.30
N ILE A 248 1.76 11.96 -5.28
CA ILE A 248 0.94 12.10 -6.50
C ILE A 248 0.83 13.58 -6.84
N ALA A 249 1.18 13.95 -8.07
CA ALA A 249 0.94 15.29 -8.54
C ALA A 249 -0.56 15.56 -8.67
N SER A 250 -0.99 16.69 -8.14
CA SER A 250 -2.39 17.14 -8.22
C SER A 250 -2.77 17.54 -9.66
N PRO A 251 -4.07 17.56 -9.99
CA PRO A 251 -4.53 18.03 -11.30
C PRO A 251 -4.05 19.46 -11.64
N ASP A 252 -3.95 20.35 -10.66
CA ASP A 252 -3.48 21.72 -10.87
C ASP A 252 -1.98 21.78 -11.18
N GLU A 253 -1.19 20.88 -10.60
CA GLU A 253 0.25 20.75 -10.88
C GLU A 253 0.54 20.12 -12.24
N ILE A 254 -0.39 19.32 -12.78
CA ILE A 254 -0.27 18.66 -14.09
C ILE A 254 -0.77 19.58 -15.21
N LYS A 255 -1.81 20.36 -14.94
CA LYS A 255 -2.53 21.12 -15.96
C LYS A 255 -1.61 22.03 -16.78
N GLY A 256 -1.57 21.76 -18.09
CA GLY A 256 -0.74 22.49 -19.04
C GLY A 256 0.77 22.30 -18.88
N GLN A 257 1.20 21.41 -17.95
CA GLN A 257 2.60 21.11 -17.74
C GLN A 257 3.05 19.94 -18.63
N LYS A 258 4.31 19.94 -18.96
CA LYS A 258 5.03 18.83 -19.58
C LYS A 258 5.81 18.06 -18.48
N PRO A 259 5.81 16.73 -18.46
CA PRO A 259 6.66 16.01 -17.51
C PRO A 259 8.14 16.16 -17.87
N ASP A 260 9.01 16.01 -16.88
CA ASP A 260 10.46 15.91 -17.07
C ASP A 260 10.88 14.48 -17.48
N MET A 261 10.06 13.50 -17.10
CA MET A 261 10.34 12.09 -17.32
C MET A 261 9.07 11.32 -17.64
N ILE A 262 9.20 10.32 -18.52
CA ILE A 262 8.17 9.31 -18.82
C ILE A 262 8.77 7.93 -18.62
N LEU A 263 8.09 7.07 -17.88
CA LEU A 263 8.40 5.65 -17.77
C LEU A 263 7.30 4.82 -18.41
N LEU A 264 7.66 3.91 -19.28
CA LEU A 264 6.79 2.90 -19.90
C LEU A 264 7.10 1.54 -19.27
N PHE A 265 6.25 1.07 -18.35
CA PHE A 265 6.50 -0.13 -17.57
C PHE A 265 5.61 -1.29 -18.01
N GLY A 266 6.23 -2.39 -18.41
CA GLY A 266 5.51 -3.57 -18.86
C GLY A 266 5.23 -3.57 -20.36
N LEU A 267 6.21 -3.12 -21.19
CA LEU A 267 6.14 -3.22 -22.64
C LEU A 267 6.35 -4.67 -23.09
N LYS A 268 5.42 -5.18 -23.91
CA LYS A 268 5.49 -6.55 -24.46
C LYS A 268 6.39 -6.65 -25.69
N GLU A 269 6.59 -5.54 -26.34
CA GLU A 269 7.40 -5.39 -27.57
C GLU A 269 8.89 -5.36 -27.27
N THR A 270 9.30 -5.29 -26.01
CA THR A 270 10.69 -5.29 -25.60
C THR A 270 11.14 -6.70 -25.32
N GLU A 271 12.14 -7.19 -26.05
CA GLU A 271 12.71 -8.52 -25.86
C GLU A 271 13.72 -8.55 -24.69
N GLY A 272 13.70 -9.65 -23.94
CA GLY A 272 14.68 -9.93 -22.89
C GLY A 272 14.46 -9.19 -21.59
N MET A 273 15.54 -9.03 -20.82
CA MET A 273 15.55 -8.44 -19.47
C MET A 273 16.25 -7.08 -19.41
N VAL A 274 16.51 -6.47 -20.56
CA VAL A 274 17.17 -5.17 -20.61
C VAL A 274 16.13 -4.07 -20.48
N SER A 275 16.36 -3.20 -19.52
CA SER A 275 15.56 -1.97 -19.36
C SER A 275 16.33 -0.83 -20.00
N HIS A 276 15.65 0.02 -20.72
CA HIS A 276 16.28 1.08 -21.50
C HIS A 276 15.89 2.46 -21.03
N TYR A 277 16.75 3.43 -21.28
CA TYR A 277 16.43 4.85 -21.15
C TYR A 277 16.93 5.60 -22.38
N TYR A 278 16.26 6.71 -22.65
CA TYR A 278 16.48 7.55 -23.82
C TYR A 278 16.37 9.04 -23.42
N ARG A 279 17.23 9.86 -24.01
CA ARG A 279 17.16 11.32 -23.89
C ARG A 279 16.53 11.91 -25.14
N ASP A 280 15.32 12.45 -25.01
CA ASP A 280 14.68 13.25 -26.05
C ASP A 280 15.10 14.72 -25.92
N GLU A 281 16.16 15.07 -26.59
CA GLU A 281 16.68 16.45 -26.55
C GLU A 281 15.67 17.46 -27.13
N LYS A 282 14.89 17.06 -28.16
CA LYS A 282 13.93 17.92 -28.84
C LYS A 282 12.81 18.35 -27.90
N ASN A 283 12.32 17.42 -27.09
CA ASN A 283 11.25 17.67 -26.15
C ASN A 283 11.77 17.96 -24.74
N ASP A 284 13.08 17.94 -24.53
CA ASP A 284 13.70 18.08 -23.21
C ASP A 284 13.09 17.11 -22.19
N LEU A 285 13.18 15.81 -22.46
CA LEU A 285 12.47 14.76 -21.76
C LEU A 285 13.35 13.51 -21.62
N TRP A 286 13.26 12.83 -20.47
CA TRP A 286 13.83 11.50 -20.28
C TRP A 286 12.75 10.42 -20.40
N VAL A 287 13.02 9.38 -21.16
CA VAL A 287 12.09 8.27 -21.38
C VAL A 287 12.73 6.98 -20.91
N GLY A 288 12.03 6.20 -20.12
CA GLY A 288 12.45 4.88 -19.69
C GLY A 288 11.48 3.80 -20.17
N GLU A 289 11.98 2.61 -20.38
CA GLU A 289 11.16 1.42 -20.62
C GLU A 289 11.62 0.24 -19.78
N VAL A 290 10.65 -0.55 -19.33
CA VAL A 290 10.88 -1.83 -18.66
C VAL A 290 10.03 -2.89 -19.34
N PRO A 291 10.61 -4.06 -19.71
CA PRO A 291 9.88 -5.10 -20.43
C PRO A 291 8.82 -5.78 -19.57
N TYR A 292 7.84 -6.39 -20.24
CA TYR A 292 6.82 -7.22 -19.61
C TYR A 292 7.36 -8.64 -19.40
N THR A 293 7.73 -8.98 -18.17
CA THR A 293 8.20 -10.33 -17.80
C THR A 293 7.77 -10.71 -16.39
N ASP A 294 7.79 -11.99 -16.06
CA ASP A 294 7.56 -12.48 -14.69
C ASP A 294 8.54 -11.88 -13.68
N LYS A 295 9.77 -11.61 -14.07
CA LYS A 295 10.80 -11.03 -13.21
C LYS A 295 10.53 -9.56 -12.89
N THR A 296 9.96 -8.81 -13.83
CA THR A 296 9.64 -7.39 -13.63
C THR A 296 8.43 -7.14 -12.73
N THR A 297 7.74 -8.20 -12.28
CA THR A 297 6.76 -8.11 -11.19
C THR A 297 7.40 -7.65 -9.87
N TYR A 298 8.72 -7.80 -9.71
CA TYR A 298 9.43 -7.25 -8.55
C TYR A 298 9.44 -5.71 -8.60
N PHE A 299 8.87 -5.09 -7.58
CA PHE A 299 8.73 -3.63 -7.50
C PHE A 299 10.04 -2.85 -7.67
N GLY A 300 11.16 -3.49 -7.32
CA GLY A 300 12.50 -2.91 -7.48
C GLY A 300 12.85 -2.47 -8.90
N TYR A 301 12.23 -3.04 -9.94
CA TYR A 301 12.42 -2.57 -11.33
C TYR A 301 11.77 -1.21 -11.55
N MET A 302 10.51 -1.05 -11.15
CA MET A 302 9.77 0.21 -11.31
C MET A 302 10.43 1.33 -10.50
N LYS A 303 10.64 1.11 -9.19
CA LYS A 303 11.33 2.04 -8.30
C LYS A 303 12.68 2.47 -8.88
N LYS A 304 13.50 1.50 -9.30
CA LYS A 304 14.87 1.81 -9.76
C LYS A 304 14.87 2.58 -11.07
N MET A 305 13.97 2.28 -12.01
CA MET A 305 13.89 3.04 -13.26
C MET A 305 13.43 4.47 -13.01
N CYS A 306 12.43 4.71 -12.16
CA CYS A 306 12.03 6.07 -11.76
C CYS A 306 13.22 6.86 -11.21
N LEU A 307 13.96 6.26 -10.26
CA LEU A 307 15.15 6.90 -9.68
C LEU A 307 16.29 7.06 -10.68
N THR A 308 16.44 6.15 -11.65
CA THR A 308 17.47 6.27 -12.69
C THR A 308 17.17 7.47 -13.60
N LEU A 309 15.92 7.59 -14.07
CA LEU A 309 15.50 8.73 -14.90
C LEU A 309 15.66 10.05 -14.13
N HIS A 310 15.24 10.09 -12.87
CA HIS A 310 15.40 11.26 -12.04
C HIS A 310 16.89 11.62 -11.84
N ASN A 311 17.73 10.64 -11.55
CA ASN A 311 19.17 10.88 -11.40
C ASN A 311 19.79 11.43 -12.68
N LEU A 312 19.45 10.86 -13.84
CA LEU A 312 19.92 11.36 -15.15
C LEU A 312 19.45 12.79 -15.39
N HIS A 313 18.18 13.09 -15.09
CA HIS A 313 17.64 14.45 -15.20
C HIS A 313 18.40 15.42 -14.28
N GLN A 314 18.67 15.05 -13.04
CA GLN A 314 19.42 15.90 -12.09
C GLN A 314 20.88 16.10 -12.50
N ILE A 315 21.54 15.05 -12.97
CA ILE A 315 22.93 15.14 -13.49
C ILE A 315 23.02 16.07 -14.69
N TYR A 316 22.06 15.92 -15.62
CA TYR A 316 21.97 16.81 -16.79
C TYR A 316 21.79 18.28 -16.40
N ASN A 317 21.07 18.53 -15.33
CA ASN A 317 20.87 19.88 -14.75
C ASN A 317 22.02 20.30 -13.79
N GLY A 318 23.16 19.63 -13.79
CA GLY A 318 24.32 19.98 -13.00
C GLY A 318 24.20 19.68 -11.51
N ARG A 319 23.27 18.83 -11.09
CA ARG A 319 23.09 18.40 -9.70
C ARG A 319 23.69 17.01 -9.49
N LEU A 320 24.14 16.69 -8.28
CA LEU A 320 24.70 15.39 -7.92
C LEU A 320 23.65 14.59 -7.09
N PRO A 321 23.05 13.55 -7.65
CA PRO A 321 22.18 12.65 -6.89
C PRO A 321 22.98 11.84 -5.88
N ILE A 322 22.53 11.81 -4.63
CA ILE A 322 23.17 11.02 -3.55
C ILE A 322 22.20 9.95 -3.08
N HIS A 323 22.69 8.74 -2.90
CA HIS A 323 21.96 7.67 -2.22
C HIS A 323 22.17 7.79 -0.72
N GLY A 324 21.24 8.46 -0.05
CA GLY A 324 21.38 8.81 1.36
C GLY A 324 20.06 8.95 2.07
N SER A 325 20.15 9.46 3.26
CA SER A 325 19.03 9.95 4.06
C SER A 325 19.43 11.28 4.69
N MET A 326 18.49 12.18 4.83
CA MET A 326 18.74 13.51 5.38
C MET A 326 17.77 13.80 6.52
N LEU A 327 18.30 14.36 7.61
CA LEU A 327 17.52 14.80 8.75
C LEU A 327 17.71 16.29 8.98
N LYS A 328 16.63 16.99 9.27
CA LYS A 328 16.63 18.30 9.89
C LYS A 328 16.46 18.15 11.40
N ILE A 329 17.44 18.56 12.17
CA ILE A 329 17.44 18.47 13.62
C ILE A 329 17.28 19.89 14.18
N LYS A 330 16.27 20.06 15.04
CA LYS A 330 16.05 21.30 15.79
C LYS A 330 16.38 21.08 17.25
N PHE A 331 17.29 21.89 17.77
CA PHE A 331 17.75 21.82 19.16
C PHE A 331 16.97 22.76 20.08
N THR A 332 16.95 22.45 21.38
CA THR A 332 16.30 23.28 22.42
C THR A 332 16.87 24.70 22.53
N ASN A 333 18.10 24.91 22.09
CA ASN A 333 18.71 26.24 22.01
C ASN A 333 18.32 27.05 20.77
N GLY A 334 17.36 26.58 19.98
CA GLY A 334 16.88 27.22 18.76
C GLY A 334 17.74 27.02 17.51
N LYS A 335 18.88 26.32 17.62
CA LYS A 335 19.71 26.00 16.44
C LYS A 335 19.07 24.86 15.63
N GLU A 336 19.24 24.94 14.31
CA GLU A 336 18.88 23.88 13.38
C GLU A 336 20.12 23.34 12.67
N LYS A 337 20.14 22.04 12.40
CA LYS A 337 21.19 21.37 11.63
C LYS A 337 20.59 20.36 10.68
N ASN A 338 21.13 20.34 9.46
CA ASN A 338 20.85 19.29 8.48
C ASN A 338 21.98 18.28 8.51
N VAL A 339 21.64 17.01 8.69
CA VAL A 339 22.59 15.88 8.74
C VAL A 339 22.27 14.94 7.59
N VAL A 340 23.25 14.63 6.77
CA VAL A 340 23.12 13.71 5.65
C VAL A 340 23.93 12.45 5.92
N PHE A 341 23.29 11.30 5.84
CA PHE A 341 23.92 9.99 5.86
C PHE A 341 23.93 9.44 4.44
N PHE A 342 25.08 9.16 3.89
CA PHE A 342 25.20 8.56 2.56
C PHE A 342 26.17 7.39 2.58
N GLY A 343 25.93 6.43 1.72
CA GLY A 343 26.72 5.19 1.62
C GLY A 343 25.95 4.11 0.88
N ASP A 344 26.59 2.98 0.66
CA ASP A 344 25.99 1.84 -0.01
C ASP A 344 24.84 1.18 0.77
N SER A 345 24.13 0.27 0.13
CA SER A 345 23.13 -0.56 0.79
C SER A 345 23.78 -1.38 1.90
N GLY A 346 23.19 -1.38 3.10
CA GLY A 346 23.74 -2.05 4.28
C GLY A 346 24.82 -1.26 5.03
N ALA A 347 25.09 0.00 4.64
CA ALA A 347 26.06 0.87 5.34
C ALA A 347 25.56 1.45 6.68
N GLY A 348 24.38 1.03 7.15
CA GLY A 348 23.84 1.47 8.44
C GLY A 348 23.17 2.85 8.43
N LYS A 349 22.73 3.36 7.27
CA LYS A 349 22.10 4.69 7.18
C LYS A 349 20.80 4.80 7.99
N SER A 350 19.92 3.82 7.86
CA SER A 350 18.64 3.78 8.60
C SER A 350 18.87 3.57 10.09
N GLU A 351 19.76 2.66 10.44
CA GLU A 351 20.15 2.37 11.81
C GLU A 351 20.79 3.61 12.49
N SER A 352 21.53 4.42 11.73
CA SER A 352 22.10 5.67 12.25
C SER A 352 21.01 6.70 12.57
N ILE A 353 19.93 6.75 11.79
CA ILE A 353 18.78 7.63 12.06
C ILE A 353 18.03 7.15 13.30
N GLU A 354 17.75 5.84 13.39
CA GLU A 354 17.07 5.23 14.54
C GLU A 354 17.89 5.45 15.82
N ALA A 355 19.21 5.21 15.77
CA ALA A 355 20.11 5.47 16.89
C ALA A 355 20.10 6.93 17.32
N LEU A 356 20.05 7.88 16.39
CA LEU A 356 19.92 9.30 16.74
C LEU A 356 18.58 9.62 17.40
N GLN A 357 17.49 8.97 16.99
CA GLN A 357 16.17 9.13 17.62
C GLN A 357 16.14 8.57 19.04
N GLU A 358 16.78 7.42 19.26
CA GLU A 358 16.88 6.79 20.58
C GLU A 358 17.82 7.56 21.53
N LEU A 359 18.90 8.12 20.97
CA LEU A 359 19.90 8.88 21.75
C LEU A 359 19.55 10.37 21.87
N ALA A 360 18.45 10.80 21.24
CA ALA A 360 17.95 12.16 21.35
C ALA A 360 17.59 12.42 22.82
N ASP A 361 18.49 13.07 23.54
CA ASP A 361 18.25 13.55 24.89
C ASP A 361 17.45 14.87 24.85
N ASP A 362 17.18 15.45 26.03
CA ASP A 362 16.41 16.68 26.19
C ASP A 362 16.93 17.90 25.39
N LYS A 363 17.97 17.74 24.56
CA LYS A 363 18.55 18.82 23.74
C LYS A 363 17.96 18.88 22.33
N ILE A 364 17.20 17.87 21.91
CA ILE A 364 16.56 17.82 20.59
C ILE A 364 15.05 18.04 20.75
N VAL A 365 14.51 19.04 20.05
CA VAL A 365 13.07 19.34 20.04
C VAL A 365 12.34 18.51 18.99
N SER A 366 12.92 18.41 17.79
CA SER A 366 12.35 17.63 16.68
C SER A 366 13.42 17.13 15.73
N MET A 367 13.12 16.01 15.09
CA MET A 367 13.86 15.48 13.94
C MET A 367 12.87 15.21 12.80
N GLU A 368 13.14 15.78 11.65
CA GLU A 368 12.32 15.63 10.46
C GLU A 368 13.16 15.01 9.35
N THR A 369 12.63 13.94 8.72
CA THR A 369 13.26 13.38 7.53
C THR A 369 12.97 14.30 6.35
N ILE A 370 14.01 14.68 5.61
CA ILE A 370 13.89 15.47 4.40
C ILE A 370 14.07 14.53 3.20
N PHE A 371 13.14 14.56 2.29
CA PHE A 371 13.15 13.78 1.05
C PHE A 371 13.55 14.65 -0.15
#